data_4a0556c94ec31b282f2d46130476f51c
#
_entry.id   4a0556c94ec31b282f2d46130476f51c
#
_cell.length_a   1.000
_cell.length_b   1.000
_cell.length_c   1.000
_cell.angle_alpha   90.00
_cell.angle_beta   90.00
_cell.angle_gamma   90.00
#
_symmetry.space_group_name_H-M   'P 1'
#
loop_
_entity.id
_entity.type
_entity.pdbx_description
1 polymer ?
#
loop_
_entity_poly.entity_id
_entity_poly.type
_entity_poly.pdbx_seq_one_letter_code
_entity_poly.pdbx_strand_id
1 'polypeptide(L)'
;MSIIKKIGSNLGFTSENQTLWGVCIGHGFTHLFPSTFYLLLPLIKDELGLNYTEMGLLITFRFIGATVSNFPSGMVADLVGRHHLILAIALVWVGIPYLLIALSNSYTLLLLCMVLIGIGSNLWHPAAMSMLRDSYPQKRGWAMGWNSSSGHMGDALGPFITGILLVWITWRSILIGSSIPGLGMALLIWWLLATPLSELVPPLGEDGSGNQPMEKKRLSIGEYFRGFGRLLINPSIFLLSMISGIRSLTQNGLSTFLPSYFMNLLQLSPWLSGVYMTIIQVAGIIAAPVSGHFSDRHGRKRVVTAALFSTSLAIFLLAFLNIPWLFIFFLGGMGFFLYALSPVLIAWTMEVAPQELGGSAIAIQFTFQSVLSALAPVLGGWIADHWGLMYTFYFLAAGLLLSNLLVAFLKEPVREPQ
;
A
#
# COMPACT_ATOMS: atom_id res chain seq x y z
N MET A 1 -0.71 -19.62 -31.74
CA MET A 1 0.34 -18.62 -31.39
C MET A 1 0.20 -17.28 -32.12
N SER A 2 -0.34 -17.21 -33.38
CA SER A 2 -0.41 -15.93 -34.12
C SER A 2 -1.54 -14.98 -33.72
N ILE A 3 -2.70 -15.47 -33.26
CA ILE A 3 -3.87 -14.62 -32.92
C ILE A 3 -3.65 -13.82 -31.65
N ILE A 4 -3.07 -14.42 -30.61
CA ILE A 4 -2.80 -13.73 -29.33
C ILE A 4 -1.69 -12.67 -29.47
N LYS A 5 -0.65 -12.95 -30.29
CA LYS A 5 0.37 -11.94 -30.65
C LYS A 5 -0.23 -10.76 -31.41
N LYS A 6 -1.22 -11.01 -32.29
CA LYS A 6 -1.90 -9.98 -33.08
C LYS A 6 -2.87 -9.13 -32.23
N ILE A 7 -3.52 -9.72 -31.24
CA ILE A 7 -4.35 -8.99 -30.27
C ILE A 7 -3.46 -8.15 -29.35
N GLY A 8 -2.33 -8.70 -28.89
CA GLY A 8 -1.37 -7.99 -28.04
C GLY A 8 -0.74 -6.78 -28.75
N SER A 9 -0.36 -6.89 -30.01
CA SER A 9 0.21 -5.76 -30.77
C SER A 9 -0.80 -4.64 -31.03
N ASN A 10 -2.09 -4.97 -31.21
CA ASN A 10 -3.15 -3.97 -31.36
C ASN A 10 -3.49 -3.22 -30.04
N LEU A 11 -3.15 -3.79 -28.89
CA LEU A 11 -3.33 -3.18 -27.56
C LEU A 11 -2.06 -2.47 -27.07
N GLY A 12 -1.03 -2.30 -27.91
CA GLY A 12 0.24 -1.66 -27.50
C GLY A 12 1.15 -2.59 -26.68
N PHE A 13 0.86 -3.88 -26.57
CA PHE A 13 1.73 -4.89 -25.98
C PHE A 13 2.84 -5.26 -26.98
N THR A 14 3.78 -4.32 -27.18
CA THR A 14 5.01 -4.65 -27.89
C THR A 14 5.89 -5.50 -26.97
N SER A 15 6.79 -6.28 -27.55
CA SER A 15 7.78 -7.07 -26.77
C SER A 15 8.56 -6.20 -25.80
N GLU A 16 8.75 -4.92 -26.13
CA GLU A 16 9.43 -3.90 -25.33
C GLU A 16 8.65 -3.52 -24.07
N ASN A 17 7.29 -3.52 -24.07
CA ASN A 17 6.46 -3.13 -22.97
C ASN A 17 5.81 -4.32 -22.21
N GLN A 18 6.09 -5.54 -22.65
CA GLN A 18 5.48 -6.75 -22.08
C GLN A 18 5.82 -6.94 -20.60
N THR A 19 7.07 -6.68 -20.21
CA THR A 19 7.52 -6.75 -18.83
C THR A 19 6.82 -5.69 -17.97
N LEU A 20 6.71 -4.44 -18.46
CA LEU A 20 6.04 -3.37 -17.74
C LEU A 20 4.57 -3.74 -17.44
N TRP A 21 3.82 -4.10 -18.47
CA TRP A 21 2.40 -4.41 -18.32
C TRP A 21 2.17 -5.65 -17.46
N GLY A 22 2.99 -6.70 -17.64
CA GLY A 22 2.92 -7.90 -16.81
C GLY A 22 3.13 -7.59 -15.33
N VAL A 23 4.15 -6.81 -15.01
CA VAL A 23 4.43 -6.38 -13.64
C VAL A 23 3.35 -5.44 -13.12
N CYS A 24 2.91 -4.44 -13.90
CA CYS A 24 1.90 -3.48 -13.47
C CYS A 24 0.53 -4.14 -13.21
N ILE A 25 0.07 -5.00 -14.12
CA ILE A 25 -1.22 -5.70 -13.95
C ILE A 25 -1.14 -6.61 -12.72
N GLY A 26 -0.07 -7.40 -12.59
CA GLY A 26 0.12 -8.25 -11.42
C GLY A 26 0.17 -7.45 -10.11
N HIS A 27 0.83 -6.27 -10.09
CA HIS A 27 0.84 -5.38 -8.93
C HIS A 27 -0.56 -4.87 -8.58
N GLY A 28 -1.36 -4.51 -9.59
CA GLY A 28 -2.78 -4.19 -9.39
C GLY A 28 -3.54 -5.32 -8.69
N PHE A 29 -3.31 -6.58 -9.05
CA PHE A 29 -3.92 -7.73 -8.37
C PHE A 29 -3.45 -7.89 -6.93
N THR A 30 -2.16 -7.67 -6.61
CA THR A 30 -1.68 -7.77 -5.22
C THR A 30 -2.32 -6.74 -4.29
N HIS A 31 -2.81 -5.63 -4.82
CA HIS A 31 -3.56 -4.60 -4.10
C HIS A 31 -5.08 -4.83 -4.12
N LEU A 32 -5.62 -5.35 -5.23
CA LEU A 32 -7.05 -5.64 -5.37
C LEU A 32 -7.54 -6.66 -4.33
N PHE A 33 -6.78 -7.72 -4.06
CA PHE A 33 -7.17 -8.74 -3.09
C PHE A 33 -7.33 -8.18 -1.67
N PRO A 34 -6.35 -7.46 -1.08
CA PRO A 34 -6.51 -6.89 0.26
C PRO A 34 -7.65 -5.87 0.32
N SER A 35 -7.81 -5.01 -0.68
CA SER A 35 -8.86 -4.00 -0.69
C SER A 35 -10.26 -4.62 -0.83
N THR A 36 -10.41 -5.71 -1.59
CA THR A 36 -11.61 -6.56 -1.59
C THR A 36 -11.89 -7.10 -0.19
N PHE A 37 -10.89 -7.66 0.47
CA PHE A 37 -11.04 -8.28 1.78
C PHE A 37 -11.49 -7.29 2.85
N TYR A 38 -11.01 -6.05 2.82
CA TYR A 38 -11.48 -5.02 3.75
C TYR A 38 -12.99 -4.79 3.67
N LEU A 39 -13.56 -4.78 2.47
CA LEU A 39 -15.01 -4.61 2.30
C LEU A 39 -15.80 -5.83 2.78
N LEU A 40 -15.20 -7.03 2.75
CA LEU A 40 -15.83 -8.27 3.20
C LEU A 40 -15.77 -8.47 4.73
N LEU A 41 -14.88 -7.76 5.44
CA LEU A 41 -14.66 -7.93 6.88
C LEU A 41 -15.92 -7.88 7.73
N PRO A 42 -16.85 -6.91 7.55
CA PRO A 42 -18.09 -6.89 8.33
C PRO A 42 -18.93 -8.15 8.13
N LEU A 43 -19.03 -8.63 6.89
CA LEU A 43 -19.81 -9.81 6.54
C LEU A 43 -19.20 -11.09 7.11
N ILE A 44 -17.87 -11.20 7.08
CA ILE A 44 -17.14 -12.31 7.70
C ILE A 44 -17.32 -12.28 9.21
N LYS A 45 -17.21 -11.09 9.83
CA LYS A 45 -17.40 -10.89 11.24
C LYS A 45 -18.80 -11.34 11.68
N ASP A 46 -19.84 -10.88 11.00
CA ASP A 46 -21.22 -11.14 11.35
C ASP A 46 -21.60 -12.62 11.14
N GLU A 47 -21.14 -13.26 10.04
CA GLU A 47 -21.41 -14.67 9.76
C GLU A 47 -20.69 -15.61 10.74
N LEU A 48 -19.47 -15.29 11.15
CA LEU A 48 -18.68 -16.11 12.07
C LEU A 48 -18.88 -15.74 13.54
N GLY A 49 -19.71 -14.75 13.84
CA GLY A 49 -19.97 -14.29 15.20
C GLY A 49 -18.77 -13.65 15.90
N LEU A 50 -17.85 -13.05 15.14
CA LEU A 50 -16.64 -12.43 15.66
C LEU A 50 -16.95 -11.06 16.28
N ASN A 51 -16.17 -10.69 17.28
CA ASN A 51 -16.13 -9.32 17.77
C ASN A 51 -15.20 -8.43 16.92
N TYR A 52 -15.15 -7.13 17.19
CA TYR A 52 -14.30 -6.19 16.41
C TYR A 52 -12.80 -6.40 16.67
N THR A 53 -12.43 -6.84 17.87
CA THR A 53 -11.01 -7.20 18.19
C THR A 53 -10.57 -8.38 17.34
N GLU A 54 -11.39 -9.44 17.26
CA GLU A 54 -11.11 -10.62 16.44
C GLU A 54 -11.04 -10.27 14.96
N MET A 55 -11.94 -9.43 14.47
CA MET A 55 -11.89 -8.89 13.11
C MET A 55 -10.59 -8.10 12.87
N GLY A 56 -10.20 -7.26 13.81
CA GLY A 56 -8.95 -6.50 13.75
C GLY A 56 -7.71 -7.38 13.75
N LEU A 57 -7.72 -8.46 14.55
CA LEU A 57 -6.60 -9.42 14.61
C LEU A 57 -6.36 -10.11 13.26
N LEU A 58 -7.38 -10.38 12.44
CA LEU A 58 -7.18 -10.89 11.08
C LEU A 58 -6.23 -9.98 10.29
N ILE A 59 -6.47 -8.69 10.31
CA ILE A 59 -5.64 -7.70 9.60
C ILE A 59 -4.27 -7.53 10.26
N THR A 60 -4.20 -7.53 11.60
CA THR A 60 -2.94 -7.47 12.34
C THR A 60 -2.03 -8.66 11.98
N PHE A 61 -2.57 -9.89 11.91
CA PHE A 61 -1.81 -11.07 11.52
C PHE A 61 -1.30 -11.00 10.08
N ARG A 62 -2.05 -10.41 9.17
CA ARG A 62 -1.56 -10.12 7.82
C ARG A 62 -0.35 -9.18 7.84
N PHE A 63 -0.39 -8.11 8.64
CA PHE A 63 0.75 -7.19 8.78
C PHE A 63 1.96 -7.85 9.45
N ILE A 64 1.74 -8.73 10.43
CA ILE A 64 2.81 -9.51 11.04
C ILE A 64 3.50 -10.38 9.97
N GLY A 65 2.73 -11.11 9.16
CA GLY A 65 3.25 -11.92 8.06
C GLY A 65 4.06 -11.09 7.06
N ALA A 66 3.54 -9.92 6.67
CA ALA A 66 4.24 -9.00 5.78
C ALA A 66 5.55 -8.50 6.40
N THR A 67 5.54 -8.09 7.67
CA THR A 67 6.72 -7.55 8.37
C THR A 67 7.81 -8.61 8.51
N VAL A 68 7.45 -9.83 8.90
CA VAL A 68 8.41 -10.94 9.05
C VAL A 68 9.04 -11.31 7.71
N SER A 69 8.29 -11.23 6.62
CA SER A 69 8.79 -11.57 5.28
C SER A 69 9.58 -10.46 4.58
N ASN A 70 9.59 -9.23 5.09
CA ASN A 70 10.25 -8.08 4.45
C ASN A 70 11.72 -8.36 4.09
N PHE A 71 12.52 -8.77 5.07
CA PHE A 71 13.93 -9.05 4.84
C PHE A 71 14.15 -10.33 4.02
N PRO A 72 13.52 -11.48 4.34
CA PRO A 72 13.66 -12.70 3.54
C PRO A 72 13.24 -12.53 2.08
N SER A 73 12.21 -11.73 1.77
CA SER A 73 11.72 -11.55 0.41
C SER A 73 12.75 -10.85 -0.49
N GLY A 74 13.43 -9.83 0.03
CA GLY A 74 14.53 -9.17 -0.68
C GLY A 74 15.68 -10.14 -0.97
N MET A 75 16.09 -10.90 0.05
CA MET A 75 17.16 -11.90 -0.08
C MET A 75 16.80 -13.00 -1.10
N VAL A 76 15.56 -13.51 -1.07
CA VAL A 76 15.08 -14.49 -2.05
C VAL A 76 15.07 -13.93 -3.46
N ALA A 77 14.66 -12.67 -3.65
CA ALA A 77 14.67 -12.01 -4.95
C ALA A 77 16.09 -11.92 -5.51
N ASP A 78 17.06 -11.56 -4.68
CA ASP A 78 18.46 -11.41 -5.10
C ASP A 78 19.14 -12.76 -5.36
N LEU A 79 18.90 -13.78 -4.53
CA LEU A 79 19.54 -15.11 -4.64
C LEU A 79 18.98 -15.95 -5.79
N VAL A 80 17.67 -15.95 -5.99
CA VAL A 80 17.01 -16.78 -7.00
C VAL A 80 17.23 -16.22 -8.41
N GLY A 81 17.31 -14.89 -8.57
CA GLY A 81 17.54 -14.22 -9.86
C GLY A 81 16.44 -14.42 -10.91
N ARG A 82 15.48 -15.33 -10.67
CA ARG A 82 14.34 -15.62 -11.55
C ARG A 82 13.12 -14.84 -11.07
N HIS A 83 13.15 -13.52 -11.23
CA HIS A 83 12.11 -12.63 -10.71
C HIS A 83 10.70 -13.00 -11.17
N HIS A 84 10.51 -13.47 -12.43
CA HIS A 84 9.22 -13.91 -12.94
C HIS A 84 8.60 -15.07 -12.15
N LEU A 85 9.42 -16.02 -11.67
CA LEU A 85 8.95 -17.12 -10.84
C LEU A 85 8.49 -16.61 -9.46
N ILE A 86 9.25 -15.69 -8.88
CA ILE A 86 8.89 -15.09 -7.58
C ILE A 86 7.57 -14.33 -7.70
N LEU A 87 7.36 -13.57 -8.78
CA LEU A 87 6.11 -12.86 -9.04
C LEU A 87 4.93 -13.83 -9.20
N ALA A 88 5.10 -14.91 -9.96
CA ALA A 88 4.07 -15.93 -10.12
C ALA A 88 3.76 -16.64 -8.79
N ILE A 89 4.80 -17.04 -8.03
CA ILE A 89 4.64 -17.66 -6.72
C ILE A 89 3.93 -16.72 -5.75
N ALA A 90 4.26 -15.42 -5.74
CA ALA A 90 3.61 -14.44 -4.87
C ALA A 90 2.09 -14.37 -5.10
N LEU A 91 1.61 -14.40 -6.35
CA LEU A 91 0.19 -14.40 -6.67
C LEU A 91 -0.50 -15.70 -6.29
N VAL A 92 0.12 -16.85 -6.57
CA VAL A 92 -0.40 -18.16 -6.12
C VAL A 92 -0.49 -18.20 -4.60
N TRP A 93 0.56 -17.72 -3.92
CA TRP A 93 0.65 -17.71 -2.47
C TRP A 93 -0.40 -16.83 -1.82
N VAL A 94 -0.81 -15.74 -2.46
CA VAL A 94 -1.93 -14.91 -1.98
C VAL A 94 -3.29 -15.54 -2.32
N GLY A 95 -3.46 -16.11 -3.50
CA GLY A 95 -4.73 -16.66 -3.97
C GLY A 95 -5.21 -17.89 -3.20
N ILE A 96 -4.32 -18.83 -2.86
CA ILE A 96 -4.67 -20.06 -2.14
C ILE A 96 -5.25 -19.78 -0.75
N PRO A 97 -4.64 -18.95 0.12
CA PRO A 97 -5.23 -18.65 1.42
C PRO A 97 -6.60 -17.99 1.34
N TYR A 98 -6.89 -17.14 0.35
CA TYR A 98 -8.23 -16.58 0.17
C TYR A 98 -9.27 -17.67 -0.16
N LEU A 99 -8.89 -18.67 -0.95
CA LEU A 99 -9.74 -19.83 -1.20
C LEU A 99 -10.01 -20.62 0.08
N LEU A 100 -8.97 -20.85 0.90
CA LEU A 100 -9.10 -21.55 2.18
C LEU A 100 -10.00 -20.78 3.16
N ILE A 101 -9.89 -19.45 3.22
CA ILE A 101 -10.77 -18.59 4.02
C ILE A 101 -12.22 -18.77 3.59
N ALA A 102 -12.49 -18.77 2.28
CA ALA A 102 -13.84 -18.91 1.74
C ALA A 102 -14.51 -20.26 2.11
N LEU A 103 -13.71 -21.32 2.26
CA LEU A 103 -14.17 -22.67 2.55
C LEU A 103 -14.18 -22.99 4.05
N SER A 104 -13.75 -22.10 4.93
CA SER A 104 -13.59 -22.35 6.36
C SER A 104 -14.55 -21.56 7.23
N ASN A 105 -14.87 -22.14 8.37
CA ASN A 105 -15.53 -21.47 9.50
C ASN A 105 -14.59 -21.37 10.73
N SER A 106 -13.34 -21.80 10.61
CA SER A 106 -12.38 -21.81 11.70
C SER A 106 -11.64 -20.48 11.77
N TYR A 107 -11.86 -19.71 12.84
CA TYR A 107 -11.15 -18.46 13.09
C TYR A 107 -9.62 -18.64 13.10
N THR A 108 -9.13 -19.72 13.73
CA THR A 108 -7.69 -20.03 13.75
C THR A 108 -7.11 -20.23 12.34
N LEU A 109 -7.86 -20.92 11.46
CA LEU A 109 -7.43 -21.09 10.07
C LEU A 109 -7.42 -19.75 9.32
N LEU A 110 -8.40 -18.88 9.58
CA LEU A 110 -8.42 -17.53 9.01
C LEU A 110 -7.17 -16.75 9.44
N LEU A 111 -6.80 -16.76 10.72
CA LEU A 111 -5.57 -16.11 11.22
C LEU A 111 -4.31 -16.62 10.51
N LEU A 112 -4.16 -17.94 10.37
CA LEU A 112 -3.03 -18.55 9.66
C LEU A 112 -2.99 -18.14 8.20
N CYS A 113 -4.14 -18.16 7.51
CA CYS A 113 -4.27 -17.70 6.14
C CYS A 113 -3.86 -16.22 5.99
N MET A 114 -4.24 -15.37 6.94
CA MET A 114 -3.88 -13.95 6.92
C MET A 114 -2.36 -13.74 7.05
N VAL A 115 -1.67 -14.51 7.89
CA VAL A 115 -0.19 -14.50 7.93
C VAL A 115 0.39 -14.89 6.57
N LEU A 116 -0.11 -15.96 5.96
CA LEU A 116 0.36 -16.42 4.65
C LEU A 116 0.12 -15.37 3.56
N ILE A 117 -1.05 -14.70 3.54
CA ILE A 117 -1.35 -13.60 2.64
C ILE A 117 -0.34 -12.46 2.82
N GLY A 118 -0.01 -12.12 4.07
CA GLY A 118 1.00 -11.10 4.37
C GLY A 118 2.35 -11.44 3.78
N ILE A 119 2.83 -12.66 3.98
CA ILE A 119 4.09 -13.16 3.43
C ILE A 119 4.09 -13.08 1.91
N GLY A 120 3.04 -13.58 1.25
CA GLY A 120 2.94 -13.61 -0.21
C GLY A 120 2.90 -12.21 -0.83
N SER A 121 2.12 -11.29 -0.24
CA SER A 121 2.04 -9.92 -0.72
C SER A 121 3.39 -9.21 -0.71
N ASN A 122 4.24 -9.54 0.23
CA ASN A 122 5.55 -8.89 0.39
C ASN A 122 6.64 -9.46 -0.52
N LEU A 123 6.48 -10.71 -0.99
CA LEU A 123 7.39 -11.32 -1.98
C LEU A 123 7.34 -10.60 -3.33
N TRP A 124 6.22 -9.96 -3.64
CA TRP A 124 6.01 -9.27 -4.92
C TRP A 124 6.96 -8.08 -5.13
N HIS A 125 7.03 -7.18 -4.13
CA HIS A 125 7.63 -5.86 -4.32
C HIS A 125 9.12 -5.87 -4.68
N PRO A 126 10.02 -6.60 -3.98
CA PRO A 126 11.44 -6.62 -4.34
C PRO A 126 11.69 -7.19 -5.74
N ALA A 127 11.00 -8.28 -6.09
CA ALA A 127 11.15 -8.91 -7.40
C ALA A 127 10.65 -8.00 -8.55
N ALA A 128 9.48 -7.35 -8.36
CA ALA A 128 8.92 -6.41 -9.34
C ALA A 128 9.82 -5.20 -9.55
N MET A 129 10.32 -4.60 -8.47
CA MET A 129 11.21 -3.44 -8.53
C MET A 129 12.56 -3.77 -9.21
N SER A 130 13.15 -4.93 -8.88
CA SER A 130 14.38 -5.38 -9.53
C SER A 130 14.16 -5.61 -11.03
N MET A 131 13.09 -6.29 -11.40
CA MET A 131 12.76 -6.56 -12.80
C MET A 131 12.54 -5.28 -13.61
N LEU A 132 11.80 -4.31 -13.07
CA LEU A 132 11.57 -3.03 -13.74
C LEU A 132 12.84 -2.18 -13.82
N ARG A 133 13.66 -2.16 -12.77
CA ARG A 133 14.96 -1.46 -12.77
C ARG A 133 15.86 -1.97 -13.88
N ASP A 134 15.93 -3.28 -14.06
CA ASP A 134 16.84 -3.94 -15.01
C ASP A 134 16.29 -3.87 -16.45
N SER A 135 14.95 -3.93 -16.61
CA SER A 135 14.32 -3.80 -17.94
C SER A 135 14.24 -2.37 -18.47
N TYR A 136 14.23 -1.35 -17.59
CA TYR A 136 14.10 0.07 -17.99
C TYR A 136 15.19 0.96 -17.40
N PRO A 137 16.48 0.73 -17.69
CA PRO A 137 17.59 1.45 -17.05
C PRO A 137 17.58 2.95 -17.32
N GLN A 138 17.08 3.38 -18.49
CA GLN A 138 16.99 4.78 -18.90
C GLN A 138 15.69 5.49 -18.49
N LYS A 139 14.63 4.72 -18.17
CA LYS A 139 13.29 5.24 -17.86
C LYS A 139 12.76 4.69 -16.52
N ARG A 140 13.66 4.49 -15.55
CA ARG A 140 13.33 3.88 -14.23
C ARG A 140 12.17 4.57 -13.52
N GLY A 141 12.21 5.91 -13.46
CA GLY A 141 11.16 6.69 -12.81
C GLY A 141 9.79 6.51 -13.46
N TRP A 142 9.75 6.45 -14.80
CA TRP A 142 8.53 6.22 -15.55
C TRP A 142 7.94 4.81 -15.28
N ALA A 143 8.79 3.78 -15.33
CA ALA A 143 8.35 2.39 -15.05
C ALA A 143 7.85 2.22 -13.61
N MET A 144 8.56 2.80 -12.63
CA MET A 144 8.14 2.78 -11.23
C MET A 144 6.85 3.58 -11.00
N GLY A 145 6.66 4.69 -11.73
CA GLY A 145 5.41 5.46 -11.70
C GLY A 145 4.20 4.64 -12.15
N TRP A 146 4.30 3.92 -13.27
CA TRP A 146 3.24 3.02 -13.73
C TRP A 146 2.98 1.89 -12.74
N ASN A 147 4.03 1.29 -12.20
CA ASN A 147 3.89 0.26 -11.18
C ASN A 147 3.16 0.79 -9.94
N SER A 148 3.51 1.97 -9.44
CA SER A 148 2.82 2.59 -8.31
C SER A 148 1.34 2.89 -8.62
N SER A 149 1.06 3.45 -9.80
CA SER A 149 -0.31 3.76 -10.23
C SER A 149 -1.18 2.52 -10.34
N SER A 150 -0.61 1.40 -10.81
CA SER A 150 -1.35 0.13 -10.91
C SER A 150 -1.75 -0.44 -9.54
N GLY A 151 -0.89 -0.29 -8.53
CA GLY A 151 -1.25 -0.65 -7.15
C GLY A 151 -2.44 0.17 -6.63
N HIS A 152 -2.39 1.49 -6.80
CA HIS A 152 -3.52 2.37 -6.41
C HIS A 152 -4.81 2.07 -7.20
N MET A 153 -4.70 1.68 -8.48
CA MET A 153 -5.86 1.20 -9.23
C MET A 153 -6.46 -0.07 -8.62
N GLY A 154 -5.61 -1.01 -8.19
CA GLY A 154 -6.05 -2.20 -7.48
C GLY A 154 -6.80 -1.88 -6.19
N ASP A 155 -6.26 -0.95 -5.40
CA ASP A 155 -6.89 -0.48 -4.17
C ASP A 155 -8.26 0.18 -4.41
N ALA A 156 -8.43 0.90 -5.51
CA ALA A 156 -9.69 1.54 -5.87
C ALA A 156 -10.71 0.56 -6.46
N LEU A 157 -10.26 -0.33 -7.35
CA LEU A 157 -11.13 -1.29 -8.04
C LEU A 157 -11.64 -2.41 -7.14
N GLY A 158 -10.85 -2.82 -6.13
CA GLY A 158 -11.23 -3.88 -5.20
C GLY A 158 -12.59 -3.65 -4.54
N PRO A 159 -12.78 -2.56 -3.77
CA PRO A 159 -14.07 -2.27 -3.12
C PRO A 159 -15.19 -2.03 -4.14
N PHE A 160 -14.90 -1.40 -5.27
CA PHE A 160 -15.89 -1.12 -6.32
C PHE A 160 -16.47 -2.41 -6.90
N ILE A 161 -15.60 -3.29 -7.40
CA ILE A 161 -16.02 -4.57 -7.99
C ILE A 161 -16.70 -5.44 -6.94
N THR A 162 -16.14 -5.51 -5.74
CA THR A 162 -16.69 -6.30 -4.63
C THR A 162 -18.08 -5.81 -4.23
N GLY A 163 -18.27 -4.49 -4.13
CA GLY A 163 -19.57 -3.91 -3.83
C GLY A 163 -20.65 -4.27 -4.86
N ILE A 164 -20.29 -4.25 -6.16
CA ILE A 164 -21.19 -4.70 -7.23
C ILE A 164 -21.53 -6.17 -7.07
N LEU A 165 -20.53 -7.03 -6.88
CA LEU A 165 -20.72 -8.48 -6.80
C LEU A 165 -21.55 -8.90 -5.59
N LEU A 166 -21.44 -8.21 -4.46
CA LEU A 166 -22.22 -8.48 -3.25
C LEU A 166 -23.73 -8.27 -3.41
N VAL A 167 -24.17 -7.65 -4.50
CA VAL A 167 -25.59 -7.56 -4.84
C VAL A 167 -26.17 -8.91 -5.25
N TRP A 168 -25.36 -9.78 -5.86
CA TRP A 168 -25.81 -11.04 -6.46
C TRP A 168 -25.21 -12.29 -5.82
N ILE A 169 -24.03 -12.19 -5.23
CA ILE A 169 -23.31 -13.34 -4.70
C ILE A 169 -22.76 -13.08 -3.30
N THR A 170 -22.48 -14.16 -2.56
CA THR A 170 -21.99 -14.10 -1.18
C THR A 170 -20.51 -13.71 -1.14
N TRP A 171 -20.02 -13.25 0.02
CA TRP A 171 -18.63 -12.96 0.25
C TRP A 171 -17.71 -14.17 0.01
N ARG A 172 -18.19 -15.40 0.33
CA ARG A 172 -17.46 -16.64 0.06
C ARG A 172 -17.28 -16.87 -1.44
N SER A 173 -18.33 -16.68 -2.21
CA SER A 173 -18.29 -16.80 -3.67
C SER A 173 -17.36 -15.76 -4.30
N ILE A 174 -17.28 -14.56 -3.73
CA ILE A 174 -16.34 -13.53 -4.19
C ILE A 174 -14.90 -13.97 -3.95
N LEU A 175 -14.56 -14.49 -2.77
CA LEU A 175 -13.20 -14.96 -2.47
C LEU A 175 -12.81 -16.15 -3.36
N ILE A 176 -13.72 -17.12 -3.57
CA ILE A 176 -13.49 -18.22 -4.51
C ILE A 176 -13.29 -17.69 -5.94
N GLY A 177 -14.20 -16.82 -6.38
CA GLY A 177 -14.12 -16.21 -7.71
C GLY A 177 -12.87 -15.35 -7.92
N SER A 178 -12.40 -14.65 -6.90
CA SER A 178 -11.18 -13.86 -6.94
C SER A 178 -9.91 -14.71 -7.06
N SER A 179 -9.91 -15.93 -6.50
CA SER A 179 -8.77 -16.84 -6.60
C SER A 179 -8.48 -17.27 -8.05
N ILE A 180 -9.52 -17.40 -8.90
CA ILE A 180 -9.37 -17.83 -10.29
C ILE A 180 -8.56 -16.82 -11.13
N PRO A 181 -8.92 -15.51 -11.17
CA PRO A 181 -8.11 -14.51 -11.88
C PRO A 181 -6.70 -14.38 -11.30
N GLY A 182 -6.54 -14.53 -9.98
CA GLY A 182 -5.22 -14.50 -9.33
C GLY A 182 -4.32 -15.63 -9.80
N LEU A 183 -4.81 -16.85 -9.81
CA LEU A 183 -4.10 -18.02 -10.33
C LEU A 183 -3.87 -17.91 -11.85
N GLY A 184 -4.86 -17.45 -12.60
CA GLY A 184 -4.73 -17.17 -14.02
C GLY A 184 -3.66 -16.12 -14.32
N MET A 185 -3.58 -15.05 -13.51
CA MET A 185 -2.55 -14.02 -13.62
C MET A 185 -1.16 -14.55 -13.25
N ALA A 186 -1.06 -15.43 -12.27
CA ALA A 186 0.19 -16.10 -11.93
C ALA A 186 0.72 -16.95 -13.11
N LEU A 187 -0.15 -17.72 -13.74
CA LEU A 187 0.19 -18.51 -14.94
C LEU A 187 0.56 -17.59 -16.12
N LEU A 188 -0.17 -16.50 -16.31
CA LEU A 188 0.11 -15.53 -17.36
C LEU A 188 1.47 -14.86 -17.16
N ILE A 189 1.79 -14.43 -15.96
CA ILE A 189 3.09 -13.83 -15.61
C ILE A 189 4.20 -14.85 -15.79
N TRP A 190 4.02 -16.06 -15.29
CA TRP A 190 5.00 -17.12 -15.50
C TRP A 190 5.27 -17.37 -16.98
N TRP A 191 4.23 -17.41 -17.79
CA TRP A 191 4.36 -17.64 -19.23
C TRP A 191 4.93 -16.43 -19.99
N LEU A 192 4.44 -15.21 -19.70
CA LEU A 192 4.87 -14.00 -20.39
C LEU A 192 6.31 -13.59 -20.06
N LEU A 193 6.72 -13.78 -18.81
CA LEU A 193 8.00 -13.30 -18.30
C LEU A 193 9.04 -14.44 -18.15
N ALA A 194 8.72 -15.67 -18.57
CA ALA A 194 9.64 -16.81 -18.56
C ALA A 194 10.73 -16.71 -19.65
N THR A 195 10.53 -15.89 -20.68
CA THR A 195 11.55 -15.65 -21.71
C THR A 195 12.74 -14.91 -21.09
N PRO A 196 13.98 -15.41 -21.21
CA PRO A 196 15.13 -14.75 -20.60
C PRO A 196 15.28 -13.32 -21.12
N LEU A 197 15.55 -12.36 -20.20
CA LEU A 197 15.84 -10.96 -20.56
C LEU A 197 17.00 -10.83 -21.59
N SER A 198 17.93 -11.77 -21.56
CA SER A 198 19.05 -11.83 -22.51
C SER A 198 18.64 -12.03 -23.97
N GLU A 199 17.44 -12.56 -24.24
CA GLU A 199 16.89 -12.66 -25.60
C GLU A 199 16.09 -11.41 -26.02
N LEU A 200 15.68 -10.57 -25.05
CA LEU A 200 14.85 -9.39 -25.29
C LEU A 200 15.66 -8.07 -25.31
N VAL A 201 16.83 -8.06 -24.69
CA VAL A 201 17.75 -6.91 -24.69
C VAL A 201 19.03 -7.35 -25.39
N PRO A 202 19.35 -6.84 -26.60
CA PRO A 202 20.66 -7.04 -27.19
C PRO A 202 21.71 -6.54 -26.18
N PRO A 203 22.87 -7.19 -26.06
CA PRO A 203 23.95 -6.65 -25.24
C PRO A 203 24.21 -5.21 -25.71
N LEU A 204 24.02 -4.25 -24.79
CA LEU A 204 24.33 -2.85 -25.03
C LEU A 204 25.76 -2.85 -25.51
N GLY A 205 25.99 -2.50 -26.79
CA GLY A 205 27.30 -2.28 -27.32
C GLY A 205 28.03 -1.34 -26.37
N GLU A 206 29.30 -1.60 -26.14
CA GLU A 206 30.22 -0.73 -25.41
C GLU A 206 30.38 0.58 -26.19
N ASP A 207 29.30 1.36 -26.28
CA ASP A 207 29.41 2.74 -26.74
C ASP A 207 29.98 3.55 -25.60
N GLY A 208 31.29 3.79 -25.76
CA GLY A 208 32.15 4.56 -24.86
C GLY A 208 31.77 6.04 -24.70
N SER A 209 30.49 6.37 -24.47
CA SER A 209 30.10 7.69 -24.01
C SER A 209 30.10 7.71 -22.48
N GLY A 210 31.28 8.08 -21.97
CA GLY A 210 31.59 8.20 -20.56
C GLY A 210 30.76 9.27 -19.84
N ASN A 211 29.55 8.93 -19.47
CA ASN A 211 28.94 9.47 -18.26
C ASN A 211 29.33 8.53 -17.12
N GLN A 212 30.50 8.77 -16.55
CA GLN A 212 30.90 8.15 -15.29
C GLN A 212 29.78 8.42 -14.28
N PRO A 213 29.20 7.38 -13.64
CA PRO A 213 28.34 7.61 -12.50
C PRO A 213 29.15 8.40 -11.49
N MET A 214 28.68 9.57 -11.06
CA MET A 214 29.31 10.30 -9.95
C MET A 214 29.66 9.26 -8.89
N GLU A 215 30.92 9.12 -8.58
CA GLU A 215 31.46 8.16 -7.61
C GLU A 215 30.82 8.46 -6.25
N LYS A 216 29.71 7.80 -5.96
CA LYS A 216 29.12 7.85 -4.63
C LYS A 216 30.16 7.26 -3.69
N LYS A 217 30.75 8.12 -2.86
CA LYS A 217 31.68 7.71 -1.81
C LYS A 217 31.07 6.52 -1.06
N ARG A 218 31.58 5.32 -1.31
CA ARG A 218 31.11 4.11 -0.65
C ARG A 218 31.53 4.20 0.81
N LEU A 219 30.56 4.35 1.69
CA LEU A 219 30.80 4.28 3.13
C LEU A 219 31.39 2.90 3.47
N SER A 220 32.39 2.88 4.34
CA SER A 220 32.83 1.62 4.94
C SER A 220 31.69 1.03 5.80
N ILE A 221 31.68 -0.28 6.01
CA ILE A 221 30.66 -0.94 6.83
C ILE A 221 30.56 -0.31 8.22
N GLY A 222 31.71 0.04 8.83
CA GLY A 222 31.73 0.70 10.15
C GLY A 222 31.16 2.12 10.13
N GLU A 223 31.41 2.90 9.08
CA GLU A 223 30.82 4.23 8.88
C GLU A 223 29.33 4.16 8.65
N TYR A 224 28.88 3.15 7.88
CA TYR A 224 27.46 2.91 7.65
C TYR A 224 26.71 2.63 8.97
N PHE A 225 27.16 1.66 9.77
CA PHE A 225 26.52 1.36 11.06
C PHE A 225 26.55 2.52 12.05
N ARG A 226 27.62 3.29 12.07
CA ARG A 226 27.72 4.51 12.89
C ARG A 226 26.76 5.59 12.40
N GLY A 227 26.64 5.76 11.09
CA GLY A 227 25.69 6.67 10.46
C GLY A 227 24.24 6.25 10.74
N PHE A 228 23.93 4.98 10.58
CA PHE A 228 22.62 4.41 10.89
C PHE A 228 22.23 4.61 12.37
N GLY A 229 23.16 4.35 13.29
CA GLY A 229 22.95 4.63 14.71
C GLY A 229 22.64 6.11 14.99
N ARG A 230 23.32 7.04 14.29
CA ARG A 230 23.01 8.49 14.38
C ARG A 230 21.63 8.85 13.85
N LEU A 231 21.15 8.17 12.79
CA LEU A 231 19.79 8.38 12.28
C LEU A 231 18.73 7.97 13.30
N LEU A 232 18.93 6.85 14.01
CA LEU A 232 17.98 6.36 15.01
C LEU A 232 17.80 7.34 16.19
N ILE A 233 18.85 8.08 16.55
CA ILE A 233 18.79 9.08 17.62
C ILE A 233 18.51 10.50 17.11
N ASN A 234 18.37 10.69 15.80
CA ASN A 234 18.06 12.00 15.22
C ASN A 234 16.59 12.36 15.52
N PRO A 235 16.34 13.46 16.29
CA PRO A 235 14.96 13.79 16.69
C PRO A 235 14.03 14.06 15.51
N SER A 236 14.53 14.67 14.43
CA SER A 236 13.72 14.98 13.25
C SER A 236 13.33 13.72 12.49
N ILE A 237 14.26 12.77 12.30
CA ILE A 237 13.97 11.46 11.67
C ILE A 237 12.99 10.67 12.53
N PHE A 238 13.17 10.64 13.84
CA PHE A 238 12.27 9.98 14.76
C PHE A 238 10.84 10.58 14.69
N LEU A 239 10.72 11.91 14.77
CA LEU A 239 9.42 12.60 14.71
C LEU A 239 8.72 12.36 13.35
N LEU A 240 9.45 12.49 12.23
CA LEU A 240 8.89 12.22 10.89
C LEU A 240 8.44 10.77 10.76
N SER A 241 9.21 9.82 11.30
CA SER A 241 8.86 8.40 11.30
C SER A 241 7.61 8.13 12.16
N MET A 242 7.50 8.77 13.34
CA MET A 242 6.35 8.66 14.22
C MET A 242 5.08 9.23 13.54
N ILE A 243 5.17 10.44 12.97
CA ILE A 243 4.06 11.08 12.25
C ILE A 243 3.61 10.19 11.08
N SER A 244 4.57 9.67 10.32
CA SER A 244 4.30 8.78 9.19
C SER A 244 3.65 7.45 9.63
N GLY A 245 4.10 6.93 10.76
CA GLY A 245 3.54 5.73 11.38
C GLY A 245 2.11 5.94 11.86
N ILE A 246 1.82 7.05 12.56
CA ILE A 246 0.44 7.37 13.02
C ILE A 246 -0.48 7.62 11.82
N ARG A 247 0.01 8.27 10.75
CA ARG A 247 -0.74 8.39 9.51
C ARG A 247 -1.09 7.00 8.94
N SER A 248 -0.13 6.08 8.89
CA SER A 248 -0.36 4.71 8.39
C SER A 248 -1.29 3.91 9.31
N LEU A 249 -1.17 4.07 10.63
CA LEU A 249 -2.12 3.56 11.61
C LEU A 249 -3.55 4.03 11.29
N THR A 250 -3.72 5.33 11.06
CA THR A 250 -5.03 5.90 10.72
C THR A 250 -5.56 5.35 9.40
N GLN A 251 -4.75 5.30 8.35
CA GLN A 251 -5.15 4.76 7.05
C GLN A 251 -5.63 3.31 7.17
N ASN A 252 -4.88 2.46 7.87
CA ASN A 252 -5.24 1.05 8.03
C ASN A 252 -6.44 0.86 8.97
N GLY A 253 -6.55 1.67 10.02
CA GLY A 253 -7.73 1.71 10.88
C GLY A 253 -8.99 2.08 10.10
N LEU A 254 -8.94 3.14 9.29
CA LEU A 254 -10.05 3.52 8.42
C LEU A 254 -10.40 2.42 7.42
N SER A 255 -9.42 1.83 6.75
CA SER A 255 -9.66 0.73 5.80
C SER A 255 -10.34 -0.49 6.47
N THR A 256 -9.98 -0.76 7.73
CA THR A 256 -10.54 -1.89 8.49
C THR A 256 -11.96 -1.62 8.99
N PHE A 257 -12.24 -0.43 9.50
CA PHE A 257 -13.48 -0.16 10.24
C PHE A 257 -14.52 0.66 9.48
N LEU A 258 -14.15 1.40 8.41
CA LEU A 258 -15.15 2.13 7.60
C LEU A 258 -16.19 1.21 6.95
N PRO A 259 -15.87 0.02 6.41
CA PRO A 259 -16.90 -0.89 5.91
C PRO A 259 -17.91 -1.28 6.98
N SER A 260 -17.47 -1.57 8.22
CA SER A 260 -18.37 -1.84 9.35
C SER A 260 -19.20 -0.61 9.74
N TYR A 261 -18.63 0.58 9.69
CA TYR A 261 -19.35 1.83 9.92
C TYR A 261 -20.47 2.02 8.89
N PHE A 262 -20.17 1.82 7.61
CA PHE A 262 -21.16 1.96 6.55
C PHE A 262 -22.26 0.90 6.61
N MET A 263 -21.90 -0.37 6.77
CA MET A 263 -22.87 -1.47 6.73
C MET A 263 -23.60 -1.66 8.05
N ASN A 264 -22.91 -1.65 9.19
CA ASN A 264 -23.48 -2.01 10.47
C ASN A 264 -24.07 -0.80 11.23
N LEU A 265 -23.45 0.38 11.14
CA LEU A 265 -23.93 1.56 11.84
C LEU A 265 -24.88 2.41 10.98
N LEU A 266 -24.50 2.70 9.73
CA LEU A 266 -25.33 3.48 8.80
C LEU A 266 -26.33 2.63 7.99
N GLN A 267 -26.27 1.30 8.12
CA GLN A 267 -27.17 0.35 7.43
C GLN A 267 -27.16 0.52 5.90
N LEU A 268 -26.01 0.92 5.34
CA LEU A 268 -25.86 1.10 3.90
C LEU A 268 -25.68 -0.25 3.19
N SER A 269 -26.13 -0.32 1.95
CA SER A 269 -25.90 -1.49 1.12
C SER A 269 -24.39 -1.73 0.89
N PRO A 270 -23.96 -2.98 0.71
CA PRO A 270 -22.56 -3.30 0.37
C PRO A 270 -22.07 -2.59 -0.89
N TRP A 271 -22.95 -2.42 -1.86
CA TRP A 271 -22.66 -1.64 -3.09
C TRP A 271 -22.26 -0.20 -2.77
N LEU A 272 -23.08 0.52 -2.00
CA LEU A 272 -22.80 1.91 -1.67
C LEU A 272 -21.54 2.04 -0.79
N SER A 273 -21.35 1.09 0.11
CA SER A 273 -20.12 0.98 0.93
C SER A 273 -18.87 0.80 0.05
N GLY A 274 -18.95 -0.04 -0.99
CA GLY A 274 -17.88 -0.22 -1.97
C GLY A 274 -17.57 1.05 -2.75
N VAL A 275 -18.61 1.78 -3.19
CA VAL A 275 -18.46 3.10 -3.86
C VAL A 275 -17.77 4.10 -2.93
N TYR A 276 -18.15 4.19 -1.68
CA TYR A 276 -17.56 5.12 -0.72
C TYR A 276 -16.08 4.80 -0.42
N MET A 277 -15.74 3.53 -0.27
CA MET A 277 -14.34 3.12 -0.15
C MET A 277 -13.51 3.47 -1.39
N THR A 278 -14.10 3.30 -2.58
CA THR A 278 -13.46 3.65 -3.85
C THR A 278 -13.20 5.15 -3.97
N ILE A 279 -14.15 6.00 -3.55
CA ILE A 279 -13.99 7.46 -3.59
C ILE A 279 -12.77 7.91 -2.77
N ILE A 280 -12.57 7.33 -1.59
CA ILE A 280 -11.41 7.62 -0.74
C ILE A 280 -10.11 7.30 -1.47
N GLN A 281 -10.05 6.15 -2.15
CA GLN A 281 -8.85 5.70 -2.87
C GLN A 281 -8.57 6.54 -4.12
N VAL A 282 -9.60 6.83 -4.92
CA VAL A 282 -9.48 7.69 -6.12
C VAL A 282 -9.01 9.09 -5.76
N ALA A 283 -9.55 9.66 -4.68
CA ALA A 283 -9.08 10.95 -4.17
C ALA A 283 -7.59 10.90 -3.80
N GLY A 284 -7.11 9.78 -3.26
CA GLY A 284 -5.70 9.55 -2.95
C GLY A 284 -4.79 9.54 -4.18
N ILE A 285 -5.25 8.95 -5.29
CA ILE A 285 -4.50 8.95 -6.56
C ILE A 285 -4.22 10.38 -7.03
N ILE A 286 -5.22 11.26 -6.92
CA ILE A 286 -5.11 12.67 -7.30
C ILE A 286 -4.26 13.45 -6.30
N ALA A 287 -4.38 13.14 -5.02
CA ALA A 287 -3.72 13.86 -3.93
C ALA A 287 -2.19 13.80 -4.00
N ALA A 288 -1.62 12.65 -4.38
CA ALA A 288 -0.18 12.42 -4.33
C ALA A 288 0.63 13.42 -5.20
N PRO A 289 0.36 13.58 -6.50
CA PRO A 289 1.09 14.54 -7.33
C PRO A 289 0.78 15.99 -6.94
N VAL A 290 -0.48 16.29 -6.58
CA VAL A 290 -0.90 17.65 -6.20
C VAL A 290 -0.18 18.10 -4.94
N SER A 291 -0.16 17.25 -3.91
CA SER A 291 0.48 17.58 -2.62
C SER A 291 1.99 17.71 -2.73
N GLY A 292 2.63 16.88 -3.54
CA GLY A 292 4.06 16.99 -3.84
C GLY A 292 4.39 18.38 -4.38
N HIS A 293 3.76 18.75 -5.51
CA HIS A 293 3.97 20.05 -6.14
C HIS A 293 3.63 21.23 -5.21
N PHE A 294 2.52 21.12 -4.46
CA PHE A 294 2.09 22.20 -3.56
C PHE A 294 3.05 22.36 -2.37
N SER A 295 3.57 21.25 -1.84
CA SER A 295 4.54 21.28 -0.74
C SER A 295 5.92 21.78 -1.17
N ASP A 296 6.30 21.60 -2.43
CA ASP A 296 7.53 22.19 -2.98
C ASP A 296 7.46 23.71 -3.01
N ARG A 297 6.29 24.29 -3.22
CA ARG A 297 6.08 25.75 -3.28
C ARG A 297 5.84 26.39 -1.92
N HIS A 298 5.02 25.77 -1.06
CA HIS A 298 4.51 26.39 0.16
C HIS A 298 5.17 25.91 1.46
N GLY A 299 6.06 24.89 1.39
CA GLY A 299 6.74 24.31 2.52
C GLY A 299 6.14 22.99 2.99
N ARG A 300 7.02 22.05 3.37
CA ARG A 300 6.63 20.72 3.84
C ARG A 300 5.75 20.82 5.09
N LYS A 301 6.22 21.62 6.07
CA LYS A 301 5.56 21.79 7.37
C LYS A 301 4.11 22.26 7.23
N ARG A 302 3.85 23.29 6.43
CA ARG A 302 2.50 23.86 6.24
C ARG A 302 1.54 22.85 5.63
N VAL A 303 1.99 22.13 4.59
CA VAL A 303 1.16 21.13 3.90
C VAL A 303 0.85 19.95 4.80
N VAL A 304 1.85 19.43 5.53
CA VAL A 304 1.65 18.33 6.48
C VAL A 304 0.71 18.74 7.62
N THR A 305 0.91 19.92 8.21
CA THR A 305 0.02 20.45 9.25
C THR A 305 -1.43 20.57 8.78
N ALA A 306 -1.65 21.18 7.62
CA ALA A 306 -2.99 21.35 7.06
C ALA A 306 -3.64 19.99 6.73
N ALA A 307 -2.90 19.07 6.15
CA ALA A 307 -3.43 17.75 5.78
C ALA A 307 -3.76 16.89 7.01
N LEU A 308 -2.90 16.86 8.04
CA LEU A 308 -3.18 16.18 9.31
C LEU A 308 -4.42 16.74 10.00
N PHE A 309 -4.52 18.07 10.09
CA PHE A 309 -5.65 18.74 10.72
C PHE A 309 -6.95 18.46 9.95
N SER A 310 -6.95 18.65 8.62
CA SER A 310 -8.13 18.43 7.77
C SER A 310 -8.60 16.97 7.82
N THR A 311 -7.67 16.00 7.80
CA THR A 311 -8.01 14.58 7.93
C THR A 311 -8.59 14.27 9.30
N SER A 312 -7.97 14.78 10.38
CA SER A 312 -8.47 14.57 11.74
C SER A 312 -9.86 15.15 11.93
N LEU A 313 -10.08 16.38 11.46
CA LEU A 313 -11.39 17.05 11.52
C LEU A 313 -12.42 16.27 10.70
N ALA A 314 -12.05 15.81 9.50
CA ALA A 314 -12.93 14.99 8.67
C ALA A 314 -13.33 13.70 9.38
N ILE A 315 -12.41 12.97 9.99
CA ILE A 315 -12.73 11.75 10.73
C ILE A 315 -13.63 12.05 11.95
N PHE A 316 -13.36 13.12 12.67
CA PHE A 316 -14.19 13.53 13.81
C PHE A 316 -15.63 13.86 13.39
N LEU A 317 -15.79 14.54 12.25
CA LEU A 317 -17.09 14.95 11.73
C LEU A 317 -17.91 13.80 11.12
N LEU A 318 -17.32 12.62 10.88
CA LEU A 318 -18.06 11.45 10.38
C LEU A 318 -19.32 11.14 11.21
N ALA A 319 -19.24 11.32 12.53
CA ALA A 319 -20.36 11.07 13.45
C ALA A 319 -21.58 11.97 13.24
N PHE A 320 -21.40 13.14 12.63
CA PHE A 320 -22.43 14.17 12.48
C PHE A 320 -23.02 14.23 11.08
N LEU A 321 -22.47 13.45 10.16
CA LEU A 321 -22.92 13.43 8.77
C LEU A 321 -24.07 12.44 8.58
N ASN A 322 -25.27 12.96 8.33
CA ASN A 322 -26.48 12.17 8.08
C ASN A 322 -27.00 12.34 6.64
N ILE A 323 -26.26 13.02 5.77
CA ILE A 323 -26.73 13.37 4.41
C ILE A 323 -25.92 12.56 3.39
N PRO A 324 -26.52 11.54 2.72
CA PRO A 324 -25.77 10.57 1.90
C PRO A 324 -24.96 11.20 0.77
N TRP A 325 -25.48 12.20 0.04
CA TRP A 325 -24.76 12.80 -1.07
C TRP A 325 -23.57 13.67 -0.61
N LEU A 326 -23.63 14.21 0.61
CA LEU A 326 -22.53 14.99 1.19
C LEU A 326 -21.34 14.09 1.56
N PHE A 327 -21.60 12.81 1.86
CA PHE A 327 -20.56 11.83 2.11
C PHE A 327 -19.55 11.71 0.96
N ILE A 328 -19.98 11.84 -0.28
CA ILE A 328 -19.10 11.74 -1.46
C ILE A 328 -17.98 12.78 -1.39
N PHE A 329 -18.35 14.03 -1.19
CA PHE A 329 -17.38 15.13 -1.10
C PHE A 329 -16.53 15.05 0.16
N PHE A 330 -17.15 14.63 1.25
CA PHE A 330 -16.51 14.52 2.55
C PHE A 330 -15.47 13.41 2.58
N LEU A 331 -15.82 12.21 2.11
CA LEU A 331 -14.91 11.07 2.02
C LEU A 331 -13.81 11.32 0.96
N GLY A 332 -14.16 11.97 -0.14
CA GLY A 332 -13.19 12.42 -1.14
C GLY A 332 -12.17 13.40 -0.55
N GLY A 333 -12.63 14.39 0.19
CA GLY A 333 -11.75 15.34 0.90
C GLY A 333 -10.89 14.66 1.96
N MET A 334 -11.47 13.77 2.76
CA MET A 334 -10.75 12.97 3.76
C MET A 334 -9.66 12.11 3.10
N GLY A 335 -10.00 11.39 2.03
CA GLY A 335 -9.04 10.58 1.27
C GLY A 335 -7.95 11.45 0.65
N PHE A 336 -8.29 12.58 0.04
CA PHE A 336 -7.33 13.51 -0.53
C PHE A 336 -6.28 13.93 0.51
N PHE A 337 -6.68 14.46 1.65
CA PHE A 337 -5.74 14.93 2.67
C PHE A 337 -4.95 13.79 3.31
N LEU A 338 -5.56 12.64 3.56
CA LEU A 338 -4.87 11.49 4.15
C LEU A 338 -3.75 10.93 3.25
N TYR A 339 -4.02 10.81 1.95
CA TYR A 339 -3.04 10.28 0.99
C TYR A 339 -2.01 11.33 0.56
N ALA A 340 -2.35 12.61 0.62
CA ALA A 340 -1.43 13.72 0.38
C ALA A 340 -0.20 13.70 1.31
N LEU A 341 -0.36 13.16 2.53
CA LEU A 341 0.71 13.14 3.54
C LEU A 341 1.90 12.25 3.14
N SER A 342 1.67 11.12 2.47
CA SER A 342 2.72 10.11 2.23
C SER A 342 3.90 10.65 1.42
N PRO A 343 3.71 11.20 0.20
CA PRO A 343 4.83 11.69 -0.61
C PRO A 343 5.54 12.88 0.04
N VAL A 344 4.80 13.73 0.75
CA VAL A 344 5.38 14.91 1.42
C VAL A 344 6.26 14.51 2.59
N LEU A 345 5.82 13.53 3.41
CA LEU A 345 6.62 13.02 4.54
C LEU A 345 7.87 12.28 4.06
N ILE A 346 7.79 11.50 2.97
CA ILE A 346 8.95 10.83 2.38
C ILE A 346 9.97 11.87 1.88
N ALA A 347 9.50 12.87 1.12
CA ALA A 347 10.36 13.94 0.62
C ALA A 347 11.03 14.72 1.77
N TRP A 348 10.27 15.06 2.81
CA TRP A 348 10.82 15.75 3.98
C TRP A 348 11.86 14.90 4.73
N THR A 349 11.62 13.60 4.87
CA THR A 349 12.60 12.68 5.47
C THR A 349 13.90 12.64 4.67
N MET A 350 13.81 12.63 3.33
CA MET A 350 14.99 12.67 2.45
C MET A 350 15.75 14.00 2.55
N GLU A 351 15.06 15.12 2.71
CA GLU A 351 15.68 16.45 2.87
C GLU A 351 16.43 16.60 4.21
N VAL A 352 15.96 15.93 5.26
CA VAL A 352 16.58 15.97 6.61
C VAL A 352 17.72 14.97 6.76
N ALA A 353 17.68 13.88 6.00
CA ALA A 353 18.68 12.82 6.06
C ALA A 353 19.97 13.21 5.29
N PRO A 354 21.17 12.79 5.77
CA PRO A 354 22.39 12.87 4.96
C PRO A 354 22.20 12.16 3.63
N GLN A 355 22.75 12.71 2.53
CA GLN A 355 22.56 12.18 1.17
C GLN A 355 22.94 10.70 1.04
N GLU A 356 24.01 10.27 1.74
CA GLU A 356 24.50 8.90 1.72
C GLU A 356 23.60 7.92 2.47
N LEU A 357 22.73 8.41 3.38
CA LEU A 357 21.88 7.62 4.28
C LEU A 357 20.38 7.83 4.03
N GLY A 358 19.98 8.51 2.96
CA GLY A 358 18.56 8.78 2.65
C GLY A 358 17.72 7.50 2.56
N GLY A 359 18.24 6.43 1.95
CA GLY A 359 17.57 5.13 1.91
C GLY A 359 17.36 4.52 3.28
N SER A 360 18.34 4.64 4.18
CA SER A 360 18.25 4.15 5.56
C SER A 360 17.23 4.94 6.38
N ALA A 361 17.15 6.26 6.19
CA ALA A 361 16.14 7.09 6.85
C ALA A 361 14.71 6.71 6.42
N ILE A 362 14.50 6.43 5.13
CA ILE A 362 13.21 5.93 4.62
C ILE A 362 12.91 4.54 5.18
N ALA A 363 13.89 3.66 5.29
CA ALA A 363 13.70 2.33 5.88
C ALA A 363 13.25 2.41 7.34
N ILE A 364 13.82 3.32 8.14
CA ILE A 364 13.36 3.60 9.51
C ILE A 364 11.90 4.08 9.48
N GLN A 365 11.58 5.03 8.62
CA GLN A 365 10.21 5.55 8.47
C GLN A 365 9.21 4.45 8.10
N PHE A 366 9.53 3.57 7.15
CA PHE A 366 8.67 2.43 6.79
C PHE A 366 8.54 1.40 7.88
N THR A 367 9.58 1.21 8.71
CA THR A 367 9.49 0.34 9.89
C THR A 367 8.45 0.87 10.88
N PHE A 368 8.46 2.17 11.20
CA PHE A 368 7.44 2.79 12.03
C PHE A 368 6.04 2.67 11.44
N GLN A 369 5.91 2.88 10.12
CA GLN A 369 4.64 2.68 9.41
C GLN A 369 4.12 1.25 9.56
N SER A 370 4.97 0.25 9.35
CA SER A 370 4.59 -1.16 9.42
C SER A 370 4.15 -1.57 10.82
N VAL A 371 4.92 -1.19 11.84
CA VAL A 371 4.61 -1.50 13.25
C VAL A 371 3.29 -0.86 13.68
N LEU A 372 3.12 0.45 13.43
CA LEU A 372 1.91 1.15 13.83
C LEU A 372 0.69 0.72 13.00
N SER A 373 0.87 0.38 11.71
CA SER A 373 -0.19 -0.22 10.89
C SER A 373 -0.68 -1.56 11.42
N ALA A 374 0.22 -2.38 11.96
CA ALA A 374 -0.15 -3.67 12.56
C ALA A 374 -0.95 -3.49 13.86
N LEU A 375 -0.70 -2.42 14.61
CA LEU A 375 -1.39 -2.14 15.87
C LEU A 375 -2.80 -1.55 15.66
N ALA A 376 -3.01 -0.81 14.57
CA ALA A 376 -4.27 -0.09 14.33
C ALA A 376 -5.52 -0.98 14.38
N PRO A 377 -5.57 -2.14 13.69
CA PRO A 377 -6.79 -2.94 13.65
C PRO A 377 -7.12 -3.58 15.01
N VAL A 378 -6.12 -4.09 15.74
CA VAL A 378 -6.37 -4.71 17.05
C VAL A 378 -6.75 -3.68 18.10
N LEU A 379 -6.07 -2.53 18.15
CA LEU A 379 -6.41 -1.46 19.11
C LEU A 379 -7.77 -0.85 18.79
N GLY A 380 -8.04 -0.58 17.50
CA GLY A 380 -9.32 -0.07 17.05
C GLY A 380 -10.46 -1.04 17.31
N GLY A 381 -10.24 -2.34 17.13
CA GLY A 381 -11.22 -3.37 17.44
C GLY A 381 -11.51 -3.46 18.93
N TRP A 382 -10.48 -3.45 19.77
CA TRP A 382 -10.62 -3.44 21.23
C TRP A 382 -11.40 -2.22 21.71
N ILE A 383 -11.12 -1.04 21.16
CA ILE A 383 -11.88 0.19 21.45
C ILE A 383 -13.34 0.02 21.02
N ALA A 384 -13.59 -0.54 19.82
CA ALA A 384 -14.93 -0.73 19.30
C ALA A 384 -15.76 -1.68 20.16
N ASP A 385 -15.16 -2.74 20.69
CA ASP A 385 -15.86 -3.72 21.54
C ASP A 385 -16.23 -3.16 22.92
N HIS A 386 -15.40 -2.26 23.50
CA HIS A 386 -15.62 -1.74 24.86
C HIS A 386 -16.44 -0.45 24.87
N TRP A 387 -16.28 0.41 23.88
CA TRP A 387 -16.92 1.74 23.86
C TRP A 387 -17.78 1.99 22.63
N GLY A 388 -17.72 1.10 21.63
CA GLY A 388 -18.46 1.22 20.38
C GLY A 388 -17.60 1.74 19.23
N LEU A 389 -18.04 1.41 18.01
CA LEU A 389 -17.27 1.63 16.77
C LEU A 389 -16.87 3.08 16.53
N MET A 390 -17.70 4.05 16.94
CA MET A 390 -17.39 5.49 16.77
C MET A 390 -16.16 5.93 17.55
N TYR A 391 -15.91 5.33 18.72
CA TYR A 391 -14.72 5.68 19.50
C TYR A 391 -13.42 5.26 18.82
N THR A 392 -13.44 4.24 17.96
CA THR A 392 -12.29 3.91 17.11
C THR A 392 -11.95 5.07 16.18
N PHE A 393 -12.93 5.72 15.56
CA PHE A 393 -12.67 6.90 14.70
C PHE A 393 -12.17 8.09 15.50
N TYR A 394 -12.70 8.33 16.70
CA TYR A 394 -12.18 9.36 17.59
C TYR A 394 -10.73 9.10 18.02
N PHE A 395 -10.38 7.85 18.29
CA PHE A 395 -9.00 7.43 18.57
C PHE A 395 -8.08 7.73 17.37
N LEU A 396 -8.50 7.42 16.15
CA LEU A 396 -7.73 7.70 14.92
C LEU A 396 -7.58 9.20 14.69
N ALA A 397 -8.64 9.98 14.90
CA ALA A 397 -8.62 11.43 14.79
C ALA A 397 -7.69 12.07 15.84
N ALA A 398 -7.76 11.61 17.08
CA ALA A 398 -6.89 12.08 18.17
C ALA A 398 -5.41 11.78 17.89
N GLY A 399 -5.12 10.61 17.30
CA GLY A 399 -3.76 10.25 16.87
C GLY A 399 -3.20 11.23 15.84
N LEU A 400 -4.00 11.63 14.84
CA LEU A 400 -3.58 12.63 13.85
C LEU A 400 -3.42 14.03 14.47
N LEU A 401 -4.27 14.44 15.41
CA LEU A 401 -4.11 15.69 16.13
C LEU A 401 -2.82 15.69 16.96
N LEU A 402 -2.51 14.57 17.62
CA LEU A 402 -1.23 14.41 18.33
C LEU A 402 -0.05 14.52 17.37
N SER A 403 -0.16 13.89 16.18
CA SER A 403 0.87 14.04 15.13
C SER A 403 1.04 15.49 14.70
N ASN A 404 -0.04 16.26 14.65
CA ASN A 404 0.03 17.69 14.32
C ASN A 404 0.81 18.49 15.38
N LEU A 405 0.67 18.15 16.65
CA LEU A 405 1.52 18.72 17.72
C LEU A 405 2.99 18.33 17.54
N LEU A 406 3.28 17.08 17.12
CA LEU A 406 4.65 16.65 16.86
C LEU A 406 5.29 17.44 15.70
N VAL A 407 4.51 17.83 14.68
CA VAL A 407 4.99 18.68 13.57
C VAL A 407 5.49 20.03 14.06
N ALA A 408 4.94 20.58 15.16
CA ALA A 408 5.38 21.86 15.72
C ALA A 408 6.87 21.84 16.09
N PHE A 409 7.39 20.70 16.57
CA PHE A 409 8.79 20.52 16.97
C PHE A 409 9.74 20.27 15.78
N LEU A 410 9.23 20.04 14.58
CA LEU A 410 10.05 19.89 13.38
C LEU A 410 10.49 21.25 12.86
N LYS A 411 11.78 21.35 12.50
CA LYS A 411 12.32 22.51 11.78
C LYS A 411 12.10 22.33 10.28
N GLU A 412 11.66 23.36 9.58
CA GLU A 412 11.67 23.33 8.12
C GLU A 412 13.11 23.24 7.61
N PRO A 413 13.38 22.42 6.57
CA PRO A 413 14.66 22.44 5.91
C PRO A 413 14.91 23.83 5.30
N VAL A 414 16.14 24.30 5.42
CA VAL A 414 16.56 25.58 4.81
C VAL A 414 16.49 25.39 3.30
N ARG A 415 15.64 26.15 2.63
CA ARG A 415 15.55 26.14 1.16
C ARG A 415 16.65 27.06 0.63
N GLU A 416 17.49 26.53 -0.23
CA GLU A 416 18.28 27.39 -1.10
C GLU A 416 17.32 28.11 -2.07
N PRO A 417 17.42 29.42 -2.27
CA PRO A 417 16.62 30.14 -3.24
C PRO A 417 16.93 29.60 -4.63
N GLN A 418 15.88 29.15 -5.35
CA GLN A 418 15.96 28.76 -6.75
C GLN A 418 16.09 30.00 -7.64
#